data_5b3b4e5dd39dfb38a717b999936e4e34
#
_entry.id   5b3b4e5dd39dfb38a717b999936e4e34
#
_cell.length_a   1.000
_cell.length_b   1.000
_cell.length_c   1.000
_cell.angle_alpha   90.00
_cell.angle_beta   90.00
_cell.angle_gamma   90.00
#
_symmetry.space_group_name_H-M   'P 1'
#
loop_
_entity.id
_entity.type
_entity.pdbx_description
1 polymer ?
#
loop_
_entity_poly.entity_id
_entity_poly.type
_entity_poly.pdbx_seq_one_letter_code
_entity_poly.pdbx_strand_id
1 'polypeptide(L)'
;MLVGKAGTDRGRKPSIWRGVPRWARVCTIFGVVLMVLSGSVLVGYQALMSRYEGAVGKADLFGDRAAGASEKKSDIKGPLNILLVGIDPRKPETPPLADSIMILHVPAGMDRGYLFSLPRDLRVDIPAFPKANFRGGTDKLNAAMSYGSRVAGQNPDAARGFELLAKTVQQVTGIKRFDAGAIINFTGFKNIVDAMGGVDMYIERDVKSEHRKPDGTMRQLKPGGGGYLGPQAEYKKGDAHLSGWQALDYVRQRYPKNGVPDADYGRQRHQQQFVKAMVNQAFSADVVTNPIKLDRVLRAAGQSLIFNGRGHSVVDFALALKDIRANSIETIKLPGGPVTIDGAYKGEKLQAVAEDFFAAIRTEQIDAFMLEHPDFKQENS
;
A
#
# COMPACT_ATOMS: atom_id res chain seq x y z
N MET A 1 -31.72 89.76 10.00
CA MET A 1 -30.99 88.58 10.53
C MET A 1 -31.28 87.38 9.62
N LEU A 2 -30.43 87.17 8.65
CA LEU A 2 -30.59 86.12 7.67
C LEU A 2 -29.48 85.09 7.92
N VAL A 3 -29.87 83.89 8.33
CA VAL A 3 -28.93 82.74 8.54
C VAL A 3 -28.80 82.00 7.23
N GLY A 4 -27.61 82.05 6.66
CA GLY A 4 -27.26 81.30 5.46
C GLY A 4 -27.09 79.79 5.77
N LYS A 5 -27.74 78.93 4.99
CA LYS A 5 -27.53 77.48 5.00
C LYS A 5 -26.27 77.14 4.18
N ALA A 6 -25.24 76.61 4.82
CA ALA A 6 -24.08 76.03 4.14
C ALA A 6 -24.47 74.72 3.50
N GLY A 7 -24.39 74.64 2.17
CA GLY A 7 -24.57 73.41 1.43
C GLY A 7 -23.26 72.53 1.47
N THR A 8 -23.38 71.34 1.98
CA THR A 8 -22.27 70.34 1.94
C THR A 8 -22.15 69.77 0.52
N ASP A 9 -21.18 70.21 -0.20
CA ASP A 9 -20.75 69.60 -1.50
C ASP A 9 -20.17 68.22 -1.26
N ARG A 10 -20.92 67.16 -1.58
CA ARG A 10 -20.43 65.83 -1.61
C ARG A 10 -19.65 65.61 -2.89
N GLY A 11 -18.33 65.81 -2.83
CA GLY A 11 -17.40 65.50 -3.93
C GLY A 11 -17.59 64.09 -4.46
N ARG A 12 -18.09 63.94 -5.68
CA ARG A 12 -18.14 62.68 -6.44
C ARG A 12 -16.74 62.20 -6.68
N LYS A 13 -16.35 61.07 -6.07
CA LYS A 13 -15.08 60.41 -6.37
C LYS A 13 -14.99 60.09 -7.87
N PRO A 14 -13.89 60.46 -8.55
CA PRO A 14 -13.74 60.17 -9.98
C PRO A 14 -13.74 58.65 -10.22
N SER A 15 -14.62 58.18 -11.09
CA SER A 15 -14.65 56.78 -11.51
C SER A 15 -13.38 56.48 -12.30
N ILE A 16 -12.53 55.61 -11.78
CA ILE A 16 -11.25 55.15 -12.34
C ILE A 16 -11.41 54.62 -13.79
N TRP A 17 -12.65 54.33 -14.21
CA TRP A 17 -12.97 53.72 -15.52
C TRP A 17 -13.25 54.74 -16.64
N ARG A 18 -13.20 56.06 -16.42
CA ARG A 18 -13.58 57.07 -17.41
C ARG A 18 -12.55 57.43 -18.50
N GLY A 19 -11.45 56.72 -18.62
CA GLY A 19 -10.47 56.93 -19.67
C GLY A 19 -9.90 55.65 -20.30
N VAL A 20 -10.37 54.48 -19.83
CA VAL A 20 -9.82 53.21 -20.23
C VAL A 20 -10.49 52.70 -21.52
N PRO A 21 -9.77 52.37 -22.60
CA PRO A 21 -10.32 51.82 -23.81
C PRO A 21 -11.15 50.55 -23.56
N ARG A 22 -12.21 50.33 -24.33
CA ARG A 22 -13.11 49.18 -24.16
C ARG A 22 -12.40 47.83 -24.13
N TRP A 23 -11.39 47.64 -25.00
CA TRP A 23 -10.58 46.41 -25.03
C TRP A 23 -9.79 46.20 -23.73
N ALA A 24 -9.25 47.27 -23.12
CA ALA A 24 -8.51 47.15 -21.87
C ALA A 24 -9.44 46.76 -20.68
N ARG A 25 -10.70 47.21 -20.67
CA ARG A 25 -11.71 46.79 -19.68
C ARG A 25 -12.06 45.33 -19.84
N VAL A 26 -12.20 44.83 -21.09
CA VAL A 26 -12.46 43.41 -21.37
C VAL A 26 -11.25 42.56 -20.91
N CYS A 27 -10.02 42.97 -21.21
CA CYS A 27 -8.82 42.28 -20.77
C CYS A 27 -8.69 42.24 -19.22
N THR A 28 -9.04 43.36 -18.54
CA THR A 28 -8.99 43.40 -17.07
C THR A 28 -10.06 42.49 -16.46
N ILE A 29 -11.28 42.50 -16.98
CA ILE A 29 -12.36 41.61 -16.50
C ILE A 29 -11.97 40.17 -16.76
N PHE A 30 -11.45 39.83 -17.94
CA PHE A 30 -10.99 38.48 -18.29
C PHE A 30 -9.83 38.02 -17.40
N GLY A 31 -8.85 38.89 -17.12
CA GLY A 31 -7.76 38.64 -16.20
C GLY A 31 -8.21 38.37 -14.76
N VAL A 32 -9.19 39.16 -14.26
CA VAL A 32 -9.79 38.95 -12.93
C VAL A 32 -10.56 37.63 -12.90
N VAL A 33 -11.36 37.34 -13.92
CA VAL A 33 -12.08 36.04 -14.01
C VAL A 33 -11.11 34.88 -14.04
N LEU A 34 -10.03 34.95 -14.81
CA LEU A 34 -8.98 33.91 -14.82
C LEU A 34 -8.30 33.78 -13.46
N MET A 35 -8.00 34.89 -12.76
CA MET A 35 -7.42 34.83 -11.41
C MET A 35 -8.39 34.21 -10.39
N VAL A 36 -9.67 34.53 -10.46
CA VAL A 36 -10.68 33.92 -9.58
C VAL A 36 -10.85 32.43 -9.88
N LEU A 37 -10.89 32.06 -11.16
CA LEU A 37 -10.96 30.65 -11.57
C LEU A 37 -9.73 29.88 -11.14
N SER A 38 -8.52 30.41 -11.38
CA SER A 38 -7.27 29.72 -10.95
C SER A 38 -7.13 29.70 -9.43
N GLY A 39 -7.54 30.74 -8.72
CA GLY A 39 -7.58 30.76 -7.26
C GLY A 39 -8.57 29.76 -6.68
N SER A 40 -9.77 29.66 -7.25
CA SER A 40 -10.76 28.65 -6.81
C SER A 40 -10.34 27.22 -7.11
N VAL A 41 -9.63 26.98 -8.22
CA VAL A 41 -9.04 25.68 -8.53
C VAL A 41 -7.93 25.32 -7.52
N LEU A 42 -7.08 26.28 -7.16
CA LEU A 42 -6.01 26.07 -6.16
C LEU A 42 -6.58 25.80 -4.77
N VAL A 43 -7.58 26.57 -4.33
CA VAL A 43 -8.27 26.36 -3.04
C VAL A 43 -9.05 25.05 -3.06
N GLY A 44 -9.74 24.73 -4.15
CA GLY A 44 -10.42 23.46 -4.35
C GLY A 44 -9.44 22.27 -4.29
N TYR A 45 -8.30 22.39 -4.94
CA TYR A 45 -7.23 21.39 -4.90
C TYR A 45 -6.66 21.20 -3.49
N GLN A 46 -6.36 22.30 -2.77
CA GLN A 46 -5.86 22.22 -1.39
C GLN A 46 -6.90 21.64 -0.43
N ALA A 47 -8.18 22.03 -0.57
CA ALA A 47 -9.27 21.47 0.23
C ALA A 47 -9.48 19.96 -0.07
N LEU A 48 -9.32 19.56 -1.32
CA LEU A 48 -9.37 18.16 -1.73
C LEU A 48 -8.19 17.36 -1.16
N MET A 49 -6.96 17.89 -1.25
CA MET A 49 -5.77 17.27 -0.70
C MET A 49 -5.84 17.13 0.83
N SER A 50 -6.32 18.13 1.56
CA SER A 50 -6.51 18.05 3.01
C SER A 50 -7.55 16.98 3.41
N ARG A 51 -8.57 16.77 2.59
CA ARG A 51 -9.54 15.66 2.77
C ARG A 51 -8.90 14.28 2.58
N TYR A 52 -8.06 14.11 1.56
CA TYR A 52 -7.35 12.85 1.34
C TYR A 52 -6.40 12.50 2.47
N GLU A 53 -5.74 13.52 3.03
CA GLU A 53 -4.83 13.35 4.14
C GLU A 53 -5.52 12.84 5.42
N GLY A 54 -6.80 13.09 5.61
CA GLY A 54 -7.61 12.59 6.72
C GLY A 54 -8.29 11.24 6.46
N ALA A 55 -8.34 10.78 5.20
CA ALA A 55 -9.07 9.57 4.84
C ALA A 55 -8.31 8.27 5.17
N VAL A 56 -6.98 8.32 5.23
CA VAL A 56 -6.10 7.18 5.50
C VAL A 56 -5.44 7.36 6.86
N GLY A 57 -5.29 6.29 7.62
CA GLY A 57 -4.58 6.30 8.91
C GLY A 57 -3.14 6.74 8.73
N LYS A 58 -2.72 7.78 9.47
CA LYS A 58 -1.33 8.24 9.52
C LYS A 58 -0.71 7.77 10.83
N ALA A 59 0.42 7.09 10.75
CA ALA A 59 1.19 6.71 11.90
C ALA A 59 2.69 6.76 11.59
N ASP A 60 3.52 6.89 12.60
CA ASP A 60 4.96 6.76 12.45
C ASP A 60 5.33 5.27 12.35
N LEU A 61 5.46 4.77 11.13
CA LEU A 61 5.77 3.36 10.85
C LEU A 61 7.26 3.03 10.99
N PHE A 62 8.14 4.04 11.05
CA PHE A 62 9.59 3.84 11.05
C PHE A 62 10.27 4.30 12.36
N GLY A 63 9.54 4.99 13.23
CA GLY A 63 10.07 5.51 14.49
C GLY A 63 10.96 6.73 14.33
N ASP A 64 10.91 7.40 13.18
CA ASP A 64 11.80 8.52 12.83
C ASP A 64 11.32 9.88 13.38
N ARG A 65 10.08 9.99 13.86
CA ARG A 65 9.48 11.26 14.31
C ARG A 65 10.09 11.84 15.60
N ALA A 66 11.04 11.17 16.22
CA ALA A 66 11.76 11.72 17.37
C ALA A 66 12.65 12.94 17.02
N ALA A 67 12.96 13.15 15.76
CA ALA A 67 13.62 14.35 15.26
C ALA A 67 12.56 15.21 14.56
N GLY A 68 12.09 16.29 15.18
CA GLY A 68 11.06 17.21 14.69
C GLY A 68 11.40 17.96 13.39
N ALA A 69 11.85 17.26 12.40
CA ALA A 69 12.09 17.73 11.06
C ALA A 69 10.85 17.46 10.21
N SER A 70 10.04 18.50 9.98
CA SER A 70 9.30 18.61 8.74
C SER A 70 10.31 18.55 7.60
N GLU A 71 10.57 17.35 7.05
CA GLU A 71 11.33 17.25 5.81
C GLU A 71 10.63 18.16 4.80
N LYS A 72 11.37 19.13 4.24
CA LYS A 72 10.87 19.91 3.10
C LYS A 72 10.39 18.91 2.07
N LYS A 73 9.14 19.07 1.61
CA LYS A 73 8.53 18.23 0.58
C LYS A 73 9.44 18.26 -0.65
N SER A 74 10.34 17.28 -0.78
CA SER A 74 11.16 17.08 -1.96
C SER A 74 10.35 16.29 -2.97
N ASP A 75 10.66 16.40 -4.25
CA ASP A 75 10.05 15.52 -5.26
C ASP A 75 10.38 14.06 -4.95
N ILE A 76 9.39 13.18 -5.09
CA ILE A 76 9.61 11.72 -4.97
C ILE A 76 10.43 11.28 -6.17
N LYS A 77 11.64 10.77 -5.93
CA LYS A 77 12.58 10.28 -6.94
C LYS A 77 13.09 8.90 -6.56
N GLY A 78 13.36 8.08 -7.57
CA GLY A 78 14.00 6.78 -7.35
C GLY A 78 15.49 6.88 -6.99
N PRO A 79 16.10 5.80 -6.51
CA PRO A 79 15.42 4.53 -6.28
C PRO A 79 14.52 4.58 -5.04
N LEU A 80 13.40 3.82 -5.07
CA LEU A 80 12.46 3.74 -3.97
C LEU A 80 12.30 2.30 -3.49
N ASN A 81 12.23 2.13 -2.17
CA ASN A 81 11.87 0.86 -1.54
C ASN A 81 10.60 1.07 -0.70
N ILE A 82 9.53 0.39 -1.04
CA ILE A 82 8.22 0.51 -0.40
C ILE A 82 7.89 -0.81 0.29
N LEU A 83 7.70 -0.79 1.62
CA LEU A 83 7.34 -1.97 2.40
C LEU A 83 5.82 -2.08 2.56
N LEU A 84 5.24 -3.14 2.03
CA LEU A 84 3.80 -3.42 2.06
C LEU A 84 3.53 -4.59 3.01
N VAL A 85 2.69 -4.39 4.01
CA VAL A 85 2.39 -5.40 5.03
C VAL A 85 0.90 -5.65 5.13
N GLY A 86 0.50 -6.91 4.97
CA GLY A 86 -0.85 -7.38 5.20
C GLY A 86 -0.99 -8.02 6.57
N ILE A 87 -2.02 -7.61 7.34
CA ILE A 87 -2.32 -8.15 8.67
C ILE A 87 -3.76 -8.68 8.74
N ASP A 88 -3.97 -9.68 9.60
CA ASP A 88 -5.31 -10.22 9.93
C ASP A 88 -5.54 -10.20 11.45
N PRO A 89 -5.81 -9.04 12.05
CA PRO A 89 -6.13 -8.99 13.47
C PRO A 89 -7.53 -9.60 13.70
N ARG A 90 -7.58 -10.82 14.22
CA ARG A 90 -8.85 -11.53 14.49
C ARG A 90 -9.68 -10.87 15.59
N LYS A 91 -8.99 -10.24 16.54
CA LYS A 91 -9.57 -9.49 17.66
C LYS A 91 -8.72 -8.25 17.94
N PRO A 92 -9.34 -7.14 18.38
CA PRO A 92 -8.60 -5.91 18.65
C PRO A 92 -7.47 -6.05 19.67
N GLU A 93 -7.64 -6.92 20.66
CA GLU A 93 -6.68 -7.17 21.74
C GLU A 93 -5.54 -8.12 21.35
N THR A 94 -5.61 -8.78 20.20
CA THR A 94 -4.61 -9.75 19.77
C THR A 94 -3.51 -9.07 18.95
N PRO A 95 -2.24 -9.15 19.37
CA PRO A 95 -1.12 -8.65 18.58
C PRO A 95 -1.12 -9.25 17.15
N PRO A 96 -1.17 -8.44 16.10
CA PRO A 96 -1.25 -8.94 14.74
C PRO A 96 0.07 -9.59 14.31
N LEU A 97 -0.03 -10.59 13.45
CA LEU A 97 1.09 -11.12 12.68
C LEU A 97 1.13 -10.44 11.30
N ALA A 98 2.32 -10.34 10.72
CA ALA A 98 2.47 -9.94 9.33
C ALA A 98 2.22 -11.15 8.43
N ASP A 99 1.01 -11.29 7.91
CA ASP A 99 0.61 -12.41 7.05
C ASP A 99 1.08 -12.29 5.61
N SER A 100 1.42 -11.09 5.18
CA SER A 100 2.04 -10.77 3.89
C SER A 100 3.09 -9.70 4.11
N ILE A 101 4.29 -9.91 3.58
CA ILE A 101 5.43 -8.98 3.66
C ILE A 101 5.99 -8.86 2.26
N MET A 102 5.75 -7.73 1.61
CA MET A 102 6.18 -7.46 0.24
C MET A 102 7.01 -6.20 0.19
N ILE A 103 7.96 -6.17 -0.73
CA ILE A 103 8.75 -4.98 -1.04
C ILE A 103 8.56 -4.69 -2.52
N LEU A 104 8.18 -3.46 -2.82
CA LEU A 104 8.24 -2.91 -4.16
C LEU A 104 9.49 -2.05 -4.25
N HIS A 105 10.45 -2.51 -5.05
CA HIS A 105 11.62 -1.73 -5.44
C HIS A 105 11.37 -1.05 -6.77
N VAL A 106 11.59 0.25 -6.84
CA VAL A 106 11.48 1.06 -8.05
C VAL A 106 12.87 1.65 -8.31
N PRO A 107 13.55 1.25 -9.40
CA PRO A 107 14.87 1.80 -9.75
C PRO A 107 14.85 3.31 -9.97
N ALA A 108 16.04 3.91 -10.05
CA ALA A 108 16.22 5.36 -10.23
C ALA A 108 15.48 5.92 -11.47
N GLY A 109 15.31 5.12 -12.53
CA GLY A 109 14.59 5.51 -13.74
C GLY A 109 13.07 5.69 -13.57
N MET A 110 12.47 5.15 -12.52
CA MET A 110 11.03 5.25 -12.21
C MET A 110 10.09 4.72 -13.32
N ASP A 111 10.56 3.86 -14.20
CA ASP A 111 9.84 3.34 -15.37
C ASP A 111 9.33 1.91 -15.16
N ARG A 112 9.86 1.22 -14.15
CA ARG A 112 9.53 -0.16 -13.80
C ARG A 112 9.58 -0.40 -12.30
N GLY A 113 9.13 -1.57 -11.88
CA GLY A 113 9.19 -1.97 -10.48
C GLY A 113 9.44 -3.47 -10.33
N TYR A 114 10.08 -3.86 -9.24
CA TYR A 114 10.34 -5.24 -8.86
C TYR A 114 9.60 -5.54 -7.55
N LEU A 115 8.59 -6.39 -7.63
CA LEU A 115 7.76 -6.77 -6.48
C LEU A 115 8.14 -8.15 -5.99
N PHE A 116 8.68 -8.25 -4.79
CA PHE A 116 9.04 -9.51 -4.17
C PHE A 116 8.48 -9.68 -2.77
N SER A 117 8.25 -10.91 -2.35
CA SER A 117 7.73 -11.25 -1.04
C SER A 117 8.79 -11.96 -0.21
N LEU A 118 8.89 -11.58 1.06
CA LEU A 118 9.61 -12.37 2.06
C LEU A 118 8.67 -13.43 2.65
N PRO A 119 9.08 -14.69 2.75
CA PRO A 119 8.29 -15.70 3.42
C PRO A 119 7.98 -15.25 4.86
N ARG A 120 6.71 -15.20 5.24
CA ARG A 120 6.31 -14.78 6.59
C ARG A 120 6.90 -15.69 7.67
N ASP A 121 7.12 -16.95 7.33
CA ASP A 121 7.70 -17.97 8.21
C ASP A 121 9.23 -18.04 8.10
N LEU A 122 9.88 -17.06 7.44
CA LEU A 122 11.34 -16.95 7.36
C LEU A 122 11.92 -16.87 8.76
N ARG A 123 12.83 -17.80 9.10
CA ARG A 123 13.50 -17.84 10.39
C ARG A 123 14.60 -16.81 10.42
N VAL A 124 14.49 -15.82 11.30
CA VAL A 124 15.36 -14.65 11.35
C VAL A 124 15.66 -14.24 12.78
N ASP A 125 16.75 -13.53 12.96
CA ASP A 125 17.04 -12.83 14.21
C ASP A 125 16.30 -11.50 14.24
N ILE A 126 15.39 -11.36 15.21
CA ILE A 126 14.58 -10.16 15.42
C ILE A 126 15.32 -9.31 16.45
N PRO A 127 15.66 -8.04 16.16
CA PRO A 127 16.42 -7.19 17.06
C PRO A 127 15.64 -6.85 18.33
N ALA A 128 16.36 -6.50 19.38
CA ALA A 128 15.75 -5.98 20.59
C ALA A 128 14.94 -4.71 20.31
N PHE A 129 13.78 -4.61 20.98
CA PHE A 129 12.86 -3.50 20.81
C PHE A 129 12.33 -3.01 22.16
N PRO A 130 13.07 -2.08 22.83
CA PRO A 130 12.73 -1.61 24.17
C PRO A 130 11.33 -1.00 24.29
N LYS A 131 10.83 -0.36 23.21
CA LYS A 131 9.46 0.21 23.16
C LYS A 131 8.36 -0.82 23.48
N ALA A 132 8.62 -2.11 23.25
CA ALA A 132 7.69 -3.21 23.53
C ALA A 132 8.24 -4.21 24.57
N ASN A 133 9.30 -3.84 25.32
CA ASN A 133 10.00 -4.72 26.26
C ASN A 133 10.48 -6.04 25.62
N PHE A 134 10.74 -6.05 24.31
CA PHE A 134 11.26 -7.21 23.61
C PHE A 134 12.80 -7.20 23.60
N ARG A 135 13.42 -8.28 24.12
CA ARG A 135 14.86 -8.39 24.27
C ARG A 135 15.60 -8.84 22.99
N GLY A 136 14.87 -9.14 21.93
CA GLY A 136 15.40 -9.77 20.74
C GLY A 136 15.39 -11.30 20.82
N GLY A 137 15.57 -11.95 19.68
CA GLY A 137 15.62 -13.41 19.59
C GLY A 137 15.35 -13.92 18.21
N THR A 138 15.56 -15.22 18.00
CA THR A 138 15.33 -15.88 16.70
C THR A 138 13.93 -16.45 16.62
N ASP A 139 13.14 -15.98 15.66
CA ASP A 139 11.78 -16.48 15.40
C ASP A 139 11.40 -16.30 13.92
N LYS A 140 10.15 -16.58 13.56
CA LYS A 140 9.59 -16.32 12.25
C LYS A 140 9.44 -14.81 12.02
N LEU A 141 9.71 -14.35 10.81
CA LEU A 141 9.68 -12.93 10.43
C LEU A 141 8.36 -12.25 10.78
N ASN A 142 7.22 -12.93 10.59
CA ASN A 142 5.89 -12.40 10.94
C ASN A 142 5.71 -12.10 12.43
N ALA A 143 6.45 -12.77 13.30
CA ALA A 143 6.41 -12.57 14.75
C ALA A 143 6.98 -11.20 15.16
N ALA A 144 7.87 -10.61 14.36
CA ALA A 144 8.39 -9.26 14.62
C ALA A 144 7.25 -8.23 14.73
N MET A 145 6.24 -8.32 13.84
CA MET A 145 5.04 -7.48 13.91
C MET A 145 4.31 -7.63 15.25
N SER A 146 4.12 -8.88 15.69
CA SER A 146 3.44 -9.18 16.96
C SER A 146 4.24 -8.69 18.16
N TYR A 147 5.55 -8.96 18.20
CA TYR A 147 6.39 -8.53 19.32
C TYR A 147 6.46 -7.01 19.44
N GLY A 148 6.64 -6.30 18.31
CA GLY A 148 6.73 -4.85 18.31
C GLY A 148 5.41 -4.16 18.65
N SER A 149 4.27 -4.78 18.36
CA SER A 149 2.95 -4.18 18.59
C SER A 149 2.48 -4.21 20.05
N ARG A 150 3.14 -4.97 20.92
CA ARG A 150 2.71 -5.12 22.32
C ARG A 150 2.83 -3.83 23.10
N VAL A 151 1.73 -3.43 23.75
CA VAL A 151 1.66 -2.28 24.66
C VAL A 151 1.11 -2.75 25.99
N ALA A 152 1.85 -2.51 27.08
CA ALA A 152 1.41 -2.94 28.40
C ALA A 152 0.06 -2.31 28.78
N GLY A 153 -0.93 -3.14 29.12
CA GLY A 153 -2.25 -2.69 29.55
C GLY A 153 -3.13 -2.01 28.48
N GLN A 154 -2.76 -2.10 27.20
CA GLN A 154 -3.49 -1.48 26.09
C GLN A 154 -3.64 -2.45 24.92
N ASN A 155 -4.49 -2.08 23.96
CA ASN A 155 -4.56 -2.78 22.70
C ASN A 155 -3.23 -2.66 21.93
N PRO A 156 -2.88 -3.67 21.12
CA PRO A 156 -1.69 -3.66 20.30
C PRO A 156 -1.62 -2.45 19.35
N ASP A 157 -0.43 -1.87 19.23
CA ASP A 157 -0.14 -0.79 18.30
C ASP A 157 0.52 -1.34 17.03
N ALA A 158 -0.25 -1.37 15.95
CA ALA A 158 0.22 -1.89 14.65
C ALA A 158 1.38 -1.06 14.07
N ALA A 159 1.46 0.23 14.31
CA ALA A 159 2.55 1.06 13.83
C ALA A 159 3.88 0.70 14.50
N ARG A 160 3.87 0.47 15.81
CA ARG A 160 5.04 -0.04 16.54
C ARG A 160 5.44 -1.44 16.09
N GLY A 161 4.44 -2.30 15.80
CA GLY A 161 4.69 -3.62 15.21
C GLY A 161 5.40 -3.52 13.87
N PHE A 162 4.95 -2.62 13.01
CA PHE A 162 5.59 -2.35 11.72
C PHE A 162 7.03 -1.83 11.89
N GLU A 163 7.28 -0.96 12.86
CA GLU A 163 8.64 -0.44 13.11
C GLU A 163 9.63 -1.58 13.40
N LEU A 164 9.27 -2.53 14.26
CA LEU A 164 10.13 -3.69 14.54
C LEU A 164 10.26 -4.61 13.32
N LEU A 165 9.15 -4.87 12.62
CA LEU A 165 9.19 -5.65 11.39
C LEU A 165 10.08 -5.00 10.32
N ALA A 166 9.96 -3.69 10.10
CA ALA A 166 10.79 -2.96 9.14
C ALA A 166 12.28 -3.05 9.47
N LYS A 167 12.66 -2.90 10.76
CA LYS A 167 14.03 -3.10 11.23
C LYS A 167 14.53 -4.53 10.97
N THR A 168 13.69 -5.52 11.21
CA THR A 168 14.02 -6.92 10.94
C THR A 168 14.20 -7.18 9.44
N VAL A 169 13.30 -6.64 8.61
CA VAL A 169 13.42 -6.73 7.14
C VAL A 169 14.67 -6.03 6.63
N GLN A 170 15.03 -4.87 7.20
CA GLN A 170 16.29 -4.19 6.88
C GLN A 170 17.51 -5.05 7.18
N GLN A 171 17.52 -5.77 8.30
CA GLN A 171 18.62 -6.70 8.63
C GLN A 171 18.69 -7.87 7.65
N VAL A 172 17.54 -8.42 7.25
CA VAL A 172 17.47 -9.56 6.31
C VAL A 172 17.91 -9.16 4.90
N THR A 173 17.51 -7.99 4.43
CA THR A 173 17.72 -7.56 3.03
C THR A 173 18.93 -6.64 2.85
N GLY A 174 19.44 -6.07 3.94
CA GLY A 174 20.45 -5.02 3.90
C GLY A 174 19.96 -3.67 3.33
N ILE A 175 18.68 -3.56 2.96
CA ILE A 175 18.07 -2.29 2.53
C ILE A 175 18.13 -1.32 3.70
N LYS A 176 18.86 -0.21 3.54
CA LYS A 176 19.10 0.73 4.63
C LYS A 176 17.87 1.56 5.00
N ARG A 177 16.99 1.87 4.04
CA ARG A 177 15.83 2.74 4.23
C ARG A 177 14.66 2.26 3.37
N PHE A 178 13.46 2.33 3.94
CA PHE A 178 12.21 2.30 3.19
C PHE A 178 11.71 3.74 3.02
N ASP A 179 11.32 4.10 1.80
CA ASP A 179 10.84 5.44 1.43
C ASP A 179 9.36 5.60 1.75
N ALA A 180 8.63 4.49 1.71
CA ALA A 180 7.26 4.42 2.21
C ALA A 180 6.97 3.07 2.84
N GLY A 181 5.94 3.07 3.70
CA GLY A 181 5.39 1.87 4.30
C GLY A 181 3.88 1.90 4.34
N ALA A 182 3.26 0.73 4.17
CA ALA A 182 1.83 0.58 4.27
C ALA A 182 1.45 -0.67 5.05
N ILE A 183 0.44 -0.53 5.93
CA ILE A 183 -0.24 -1.65 6.59
C ILE A 183 -1.67 -1.68 6.08
N ILE A 184 -2.13 -2.85 5.62
CA ILE A 184 -3.52 -3.06 5.27
C ILE A 184 -4.08 -4.29 5.99
N ASN A 185 -5.28 -4.16 6.53
CA ASN A 185 -6.02 -5.31 7.04
C ASN A 185 -7.03 -5.83 6.01
N PHE A 186 -7.60 -7.00 6.26
CA PHE A 186 -8.53 -7.65 5.33
C PHE A 186 -9.80 -6.84 5.03
N THR A 187 -10.29 -6.06 5.99
CA THR A 187 -11.45 -5.20 5.77
C THR A 187 -11.10 -4.08 4.78
N GLY A 188 -9.97 -3.41 4.98
CA GLY A 188 -9.48 -2.38 4.06
C GLY A 188 -9.21 -2.92 2.67
N PHE A 189 -8.57 -4.09 2.58
CA PHE A 189 -8.36 -4.79 1.32
C PHE A 189 -9.67 -4.96 0.55
N LYS A 190 -10.66 -5.61 1.17
CA LYS A 190 -11.98 -5.84 0.57
C LYS A 190 -12.65 -4.54 0.12
N ASN A 191 -12.66 -3.54 1.00
CA ASN A 191 -13.34 -2.28 0.74
C ASN A 191 -12.70 -1.48 -0.40
N ILE A 192 -11.37 -1.50 -0.52
CA ILE A 192 -10.65 -0.86 -1.64
C ILE A 192 -11.05 -1.51 -2.97
N VAL A 193 -11.04 -2.84 -3.04
CA VAL A 193 -11.43 -3.57 -4.25
C VAL A 193 -12.87 -3.26 -4.64
N ASP A 194 -13.80 -3.33 -3.68
CA ASP A 194 -15.22 -3.02 -3.93
C ASP A 194 -15.41 -1.55 -4.38
N ALA A 195 -14.66 -0.60 -3.81
CA ALA A 195 -14.73 0.82 -4.18
C ALA A 195 -14.19 1.10 -5.60
N MET A 196 -13.28 0.26 -6.10
CA MET A 196 -12.79 0.31 -7.48
C MET A 196 -13.71 -0.41 -8.47
N GLY A 197 -14.75 -1.09 -7.99
CA GLY A 197 -15.69 -1.84 -8.81
C GLY A 197 -15.29 -3.29 -9.04
N GLY A 198 -14.34 -3.82 -8.28
CA GLY A 198 -13.76 -5.14 -8.45
C GLY A 198 -12.32 -5.08 -8.96
N VAL A 199 -11.74 -6.23 -9.24
CA VAL A 199 -10.39 -6.37 -9.81
C VAL A 199 -10.34 -7.50 -10.81
N ASP A 200 -9.71 -7.25 -11.96
CA ASP A 200 -9.49 -8.26 -12.99
C ASP A 200 -8.21 -9.02 -12.71
N MET A 201 -8.30 -10.34 -12.58
CA MET A 201 -7.17 -11.22 -12.29
C MET A 201 -7.21 -12.45 -13.16
N TYR A 202 -6.05 -12.96 -13.55
CA TYR A 202 -5.94 -14.28 -14.16
C TYR A 202 -5.81 -15.36 -13.08
N ILE A 203 -6.71 -16.32 -13.10
CA ILE A 203 -6.71 -17.49 -12.22
C ILE A 203 -5.89 -18.59 -12.91
N GLU A 204 -4.74 -18.92 -12.32
CA GLU A 204 -3.77 -19.84 -12.93
C GLU A 204 -4.28 -21.29 -13.09
N ARG A 205 -5.18 -21.69 -12.22
CA ARG A 205 -5.78 -23.04 -12.17
C ARG A 205 -7.12 -23.02 -11.44
N ASP A 206 -7.91 -24.06 -11.59
CA ASP A 206 -9.14 -24.21 -10.82
C ASP A 206 -8.82 -24.29 -9.32
N VAL A 207 -9.43 -23.40 -8.53
CA VAL A 207 -9.27 -23.30 -7.08
C VAL A 207 -10.64 -23.40 -6.43
N LYS A 208 -10.75 -24.23 -5.38
CA LYS A 208 -11.93 -24.30 -4.51
C LYS A 208 -11.60 -23.65 -3.18
N SER A 209 -12.43 -22.67 -2.79
CA SER A 209 -12.24 -22.00 -1.51
C SER A 209 -12.33 -22.98 -0.34
N GLU A 210 -11.37 -22.87 0.55
CA GLU A 210 -11.42 -23.62 1.80
C GLU A 210 -12.45 -23.03 2.77
N HIS A 211 -12.60 -21.71 2.77
CA HIS A 211 -13.30 -20.98 3.82
C HIS A 211 -14.68 -20.43 3.42
N ARG A 212 -14.94 -20.22 2.12
CA ARG A 212 -16.13 -19.50 1.64
C ARG A 212 -17.07 -20.39 0.85
N LYS A 213 -18.37 -20.12 1.05
CA LYS A 213 -19.44 -20.64 0.20
C LYS A 213 -19.57 -19.79 -1.08
N PRO A 214 -20.32 -20.27 -2.11
CA PRO A 214 -20.56 -19.51 -3.34
C PRO A 214 -21.20 -18.13 -3.12
N ASP A 215 -21.97 -17.97 -2.06
CA ASP A 215 -22.61 -16.70 -1.66
C ASP A 215 -21.68 -15.76 -0.88
N GLY A 216 -20.41 -16.13 -0.68
CA GLY A 216 -19.41 -15.36 0.05
C GLY A 216 -19.49 -15.51 1.58
N THR A 217 -20.45 -16.25 2.12
CA THR A 217 -20.51 -16.51 3.57
C THR A 217 -19.45 -17.53 4.00
N MET A 218 -19.11 -17.55 5.29
CA MET A 218 -18.15 -18.51 5.84
C MET A 218 -18.72 -19.93 5.82
N ARG A 219 -17.89 -20.89 5.44
CA ARG A 219 -18.20 -22.31 5.60
C ARG A 219 -18.09 -22.69 7.07
N GLN A 220 -18.95 -23.61 7.51
CA GLN A 220 -18.96 -24.10 8.87
C GLN A 220 -17.73 -24.99 9.14
N LEU A 221 -17.03 -24.75 10.24
CA LEU A 221 -15.95 -25.63 10.69
C LEU A 221 -16.51 -26.99 11.09
N LYS A 222 -15.83 -28.06 10.73
CA LYS A 222 -16.21 -29.42 11.17
C LYS A 222 -16.09 -29.53 12.69
N PRO A 223 -17.04 -30.20 13.39
CA PRO A 223 -16.85 -30.58 14.78
C PRO A 223 -15.54 -31.36 14.96
N GLY A 224 -14.70 -30.96 15.90
CA GLY A 224 -13.38 -31.56 16.10
C GLY A 224 -12.25 -31.04 15.19
N GLY A 225 -12.53 -30.09 14.30
CA GLY A 225 -11.52 -29.49 13.40
C GLY A 225 -11.28 -30.31 12.12
N GLY A 226 -10.17 -30.04 11.43
CA GLY A 226 -9.77 -30.82 10.25
C GLY A 226 -10.50 -30.46 8.95
N GLY A 227 -11.08 -29.24 8.85
CA GLY A 227 -11.67 -28.73 7.62
C GLY A 227 -13.06 -28.11 7.79
N TYR A 228 -13.72 -27.85 6.68
CA TYR A 228 -14.99 -27.13 6.63
C TYR A 228 -16.08 -27.95 5.93
N LEU A 229 -17.34 -27.68 6.28
CA LEU A 229 -18.54 -28.32 5.73
C LEU A 229 -19.22 -27.40 4.70
N GLY A 230 -20.02 -28.04 3.82
CA GLY A 230 -20.87 -27.36 2.83
C GLY A 230 -20.17 -26.98 1.52
N PRO A 231 -20.89 -26.35 0.60
CA PRO A 231 -20.38 -26.01 -0.74
C PRO A 231 -19.21 -25.03 -0.63
N GLN A 232 -18.37 -25.04 -1.68
CA GLN A 232 -17.19 -24.18 -1.78
C GLN A 232 -17.40 -23.17 -2.91
N ALA A 233 -17.00 -21.92 -2.70
CA ALA A 233 -16.79 -21.00 -3.80
C ALA A 233 -15.70 -21.57 -4.72
N GLU A 234 -15.87 -21.41 -6.02
CA GLU A 234 -14.96 -21.92 -7.04
C GLU A 234 -14.43 -20.78 -7.89
N TYR A 235 -13.12 -20.80 -8.13
CA TYR A 235 -12.43 -19.91 -9.04
C TYR A 235 -11.90 -20.74 -10.18
N LYS A 236 -12.45 -20.52 -11.39
CA LYS A 236 -12.06 -21.27 -12.60
C LYS A 236 -10.81 -20.65 -13.20
N LYS A 237 -9.96 -21.49 -13.81
CA LYS A 237 -8.79 -21.04 -14.58
C LYS A 237 -9.23 -20.09 -15.70
N GLY A 238 -8.50 -18.99 -15.88
CA GLY A 238 -8.75 -17.97 -16.89
C GLY A 238 -8.92 -16.59 -16.28
N ASP A 239 -9.31 -15.63 -17.12
CA ASP A 239 -9.58 -14.27 -16.69
C ASP A 239 -10.87 -14.22 -15.85
N ALA A 240 -10.81 -13.54 -14.73
CA ALA A 240 -11.91 -13.41 -13.79
C ALA A 240 -11.98 -12.00 -13.23
N HIS A 241 -13.20 -11.46 -13.17
CA HIS A 241 -13.50 -10.23 -12.44
C HIS A 241 -13.94 -10.59 -11.02
N LEU A 242 -13.14 -10.19 -10.02
CA LEU A 242 -13.34 -10.56 -8.62
C LEU A 242 -13.83 -9.36 -7.80
N SER A 243 -14.91 -9.55 -7.06
CA SER A 243 -15.32 -8.62 -6.00
C SER A 243 -14.32 -8.66 -4.83
N GLY A 244 -14.41 -7.69 -3.91
CA GLY A 244 -13.46 -7.60 -2.81
C GLY A 244 -13.38 -8.85 -1.94
N TRP A 245 -14.51 -9.53 -1.66
CA TRP A 245 -14.46 -10.76 -0.88
C TRP A 245 -13.87 -11.94 -1.67
N GLN A 246 -14.13 -12.00 -2.98
CA GLN A 246 -13.58 -13.05 -3.86
C GLN A 246 -12.07 -12.90 -4.00
N ALA A 247 -11.60 -11.68 -4.27
CA ALA A 247 -10.18 -11.38 -4.34
C ALA A 247 -9.47 -11.71 -3.02
N LEU A 248 -10.03 -11.28 -1.89
CA LEU A 248 -9.49 -11.58 -0.57
C LEU A 248 -9.45 -13.09 -0.28
N ASP A 249 -10.50 -13.82 -0.66
CA ASP A 249 -10.55 -15.27 -0.47
C ASP A 249 -9.54 -15.98 -1.36
N TYR A 250 -9.45 -15.60 -2.63
CA TYR A 250 -8.51 -16.18 -3.59
C TYR A 250 -7.04 -16.01 -3.17
N VAL A 251 -6.62 -14.80 -2.79
CA VAL A 251 -5.22 -14.54 -2.37
C VAL A 251 -4.84 -15.18 -1.03
N ARG A 252 -5.79 -15.72 -0.30
CA ARG A 252 -5.58 -16.45 0.97
C ARG A 252 -5.49 -17.96 0.80
N GLN A 253 -5.86 -18.51 -0.36
CA GLN A 253 -5.84 -19.96 -0.58
C GLN A 253 -4.40 -20.48 -0.54
N ARG A 254 -4.19 -21.52 0.27
CA ARG A 254 -2.87 -22.15 0.50
C ARG A 254 -2.75 -23.54 -0.07
N TYR A 255 -3.89 -24.22 -0.19
CA TYR A 255 -3.94 -25.63 -0.55
C TYR A 255 -4.70 -25.80 -1.85
N PRO A 256 -4.01 -25.68 -3.00
CA PRO A 256 -4.62 -26.13 -4.25
C PRO A 256 -4.85 -27.64 -4.14
N LYS A 257 -6.11 -28.09 -4.27
CA LYS A 257 -6.52 -29.49 -4.11
C LYS A 257 -5.93 -30.48 -5.11
N ASN A 258 -4.99 -30.08 -5.95
CA ASN A 258 -4.41 -30.91 -7.01
C ASN A 258 -3.01 -31.42 -6.69
N GLY A 259 -2.67 -31.59 -5.40
CA GLY A 259 -1.46 -32.32 -5.00
C GLY A 259 -0.11 -31.63 -5.26
N VAL A 260 -0.11 -30.39 -5.73
CA VAL A 260 1.15 -29.64 -5.90
C VAL A 260 1.49 -28.96 -4.57
N PRO A 261 2.65 -29.28 -3.97
CA PRO A 261 3.10 -28.64 -2.74
C PRO A 261 3.63 -27.24 -3.05
N ASP A 262 2.72 -26.25 -3.11
CA ASP A 262 3.04 -24.86 -3.37
C ASP A 262 2.53 -23.92 -2.27
N ALA A 263 1.97 -24.50 -1.25
CA ALA A 263 1.40 -23.91 -0.02
C ALA A 263 1.57 -22.40 0.18
N ASP A 264 2.64 -21.95 0.82
CA ASP A 264 2.85 -20.53 1.14
C ASP A 264 3.42 -19.74 -0.06
N TYR A 265 4.23 -20.36 -0.91
CA TYR A 265 4.76 -19.72 -2.13
C TYR A 265 3.65 -19.43 -3.15
N GLY A 266 2.68 -20.36 -3.33
CA GLY A 266 1.48 -20.11 -4.14
C GLY A 266 0.68 -18.93 -3.64
N ARG A 267 0.51 -18.83 -2.32
CA ARG A 267 -0.17 -17.67 -1.72
C ARG A 267 0.58 -16.36 -1.98
N GLN A 268 1.90 -16.34 -1.83
CA GLN A 268 2.73 -15.16 -2.13
C GLN A 268 2.58 -14.74 -3.59
N ARG A 269 2.58 -15.70 -4.52
CA ARG A 269 2.35 -15.45 -5.95
C ARG A 269 0.99 -14.83 -6.22
N HIS A 270 -0.09 -15.38 -5.65
CA HIS A 270 -1.44 -14.79 -5.78
C HIS A 270 -1.50 -13.38 -5.20
N GLN A 271 -0.81 -13.11 -4.09
CA GLN A 271 -0.75 -11.76 -3.49
C GLN A 271 0.02 -10.78 -4.39
N GLN A 272 1.11 -11.18 -5.02
CA GLN A 272 1.85 -10.35 -5.96
C GLN A 272 1.03 -10.08 -7.24
N GLN A 273 0.38 -11.09 -7.79
CA GLN A 273 -0.55 -10.94 -8.92
C GLN A 273 -1.67 -9.97 -8.59
N PHE A 274 -2.22 -10.08 -7.36
CA PHE A 274 -3.24 -9.14 -6.90
C PHE A 274 -2.72 -7.70 -6.84
N VAL A 275 -1.53 -7.44 -6.31
CA VAL A 275 -0.94 -6.08 -6.28
C VAL A 275 -0.81 -5.53 -7.71
N LYS A 276 -0.34 -6.34 -8.67
CA LYS A 276 -0.30 -5.94 -10.09
C LYS A 276 -1.69 -5.63 -10.64
N ALA A 277 -2.67 -6.49 -10.37
CA ALA A 277 -4.04 -6.30 -10.80
C ALA A 277 -4.66 -5.02 -10.20
N MET A 278 -4.37 -4.72 -8.93
CA MET A 278 -4.78 -3.48 -8.26
C MET A 278 -4.18 -2.24 -8.92
N VAL A 279 -2.90 -2.28 -9.27
CA VAL A 279 -2.25 -1.18 -10.02
C VAL A 279 -2.94 -1.00 -11.36
N ASN A 280 -3.16 -2.08 -12.10
CA ASN A 280 -3.85 -2.04 -13.39
C ASN A 280 -5.27 -1.46 -13.27
N GLN A 281 -6.04 -1.93 -12.29
CA GLN A 281 -7.40 -1.46 -12.03
C GLN A 281 -7.42 0.02 -11.63
N ALA A 282 -6.48 0.48 -10.81
CA ALA A 282 -6.39 1.88 -10.42
C ALA A 282 -6.19 2.81 -11.62
N PHE A 283 -5.44 2.37 -12.64
CA PHE A 283 -5.22 3.16 -13.85
C PHE A 283 -6.33 2.97 -14.89
N SER A 284 -6.80 1.75 -15.15
CA SER A 284 -7.85 1.47 -16.14
C SER A 284 -9.21 2.06 -15.76
N ALA A 285 -9.53 2.07 -14.46
CA ALA A 285 -10.74 2.69 -13.93
C ALA A 285 -10.62 4.20 -13.68
N ASP A 286 -9.56 4.85 -14.14
CA ASP A 286 -9.25 6.27 -13.92
C ASP A 286 -9.23 6.68 -12.43
N VAL A 287 -8.94 5.75 -11.53
CA VAL A 287 -8.98 6.04 -10.08
C VAL A 287 -7.94 7.11 -9.72
N VAL A 288 -6.72 6.97 -10.24
CA VAL A 288 -5.60 7.88 -9.92
C VAL A 288 -5.82 9.28 -10.51
N THR A 289 -6.40 9.35 -11.72
CA THR A 289 -6.59 10.61 -12.45
C THR A 289 -7.92 11.29 -12.13
N ASN A 290 -8.88 10.57 -11.55
CA ASN A 290 -10.21 11.10 -11.19
C ASN A 290 -10.30 11.33 -9.67
N PRO A 291 -10.31 12.60 -9.21
CA PRO A 291 -10.32 12.95 -7.78
C PRO A 291 -11.49 12.33 -7.00
N ILE A 292 -12.66 12.21 -7.63
CA ILE A 292 -13.87 11.68 -6.98
C ILE A 292 -13.73 10.16 -6.75
N LYS A 293 -13.21 9.44 -7.75
CA LYS A 293 -12.96 8.00 -7.62
C LYS A 293 -11.86 7.73 -6.60
N LEU A 294 -10.78 8.51 -6.63
CA LEU A 294 -9.69 8.42 -5.67
C LEU A 294 -10.17 8.66 -4.23
N ASP A 295 -10.96 9.73 -4.00
CA ASP A 295 -11.57 10.00 -2.68
C ASP A 295 -12.41 8.82 -2.20
N ARG A 296 -13.23 8.24 -3.07
CA ARG A 296 -14.06 7.07 -2.74
C ARG A 296 -13.21 5.86 -2.30
N VAL A 297 -12.14 5.57 -3.04
CA VAL A 297 -11.24 4.45 -2.73
C VAL A 297 -10.50 4.68 -1.41
N LEU A 298 -9.95 5.89 -1.20
CA LEU A 298 -9.25 6.23 0.04
C LEU A 298 -10.18 6.19 1.26
N ARG A 299 -11.43 6.67 1.14
CA ARG A 299 -12.44 6.56 2.22
C ARG A 299 -12.84 5.12 2.48
N ALA A 300 -12.96 4.30 1.44
CA ALA A 300 -13.26 2.88 1.60
C ALA A 300 -12.15 2.14 2.34
N ALA A 301 -10.89 2.51 2.10
CA ALA A 301 -9.75 2.01 2.86
C ALA A 301 -9.84 2.44 4.34
N GLY A 302 -10.16 3.70 4.58
CA GLY A 302 -10.34 4.28 5.91
C GLY A 302 -9.17 4.00 6.84
N GLN A 303 -9.46 3.76 8.11
CA GLN A 303 -8.46 3.41 9.14
C GLN A 303 -7.85 2.01 8.96
N SER A 304 -8.38 1.22 8.03
CA SER A 304 -7.87 -0.12 7.71
C SER A 304 -6.61 -0.09 6.85
N LEU A 305 -6.27 1.07 6.28
CA LEU A 305 -5.00 1.37 5.61
C LEU A 305 -4.23 2.40 6.43
N ILE A 306 -3.06 2.04 6.92
CA ILE A 306 -2.12 2.97 7.56
C ILE A 306 -0.97 3.17 6.58
N PHE A 307 -0.65 4.42 6.26
CA PHE A 307 0.41 4.76 5.32
C PHE A 307 1.38 5.78 5.94
N ASN A 308 2.68 5.56 5.70
CA ASN A 308 3.74 6.50 6.00
C ASN A 308 4.65 6.66 4.78
N GLY A 309 4.61 7.81 4.14
CA GLY A 309 5.46 8.18 3.01
C GLY A 309 6.52 9.22 3.38
N ARG A 310 6.98 9.26 4.64
CA ARG A 310 8.01 10.18 5.13
C ARG A 310 7.74 11.64 4.76
N GLY A 311 6.52 12.11 5.01
CA GLY A 311 6.09 13.47 4.68
C GLY A 311 5.27 13.56 3.40
N HIS A 312 5.30 12.56 2.54
CA HIS A 312 4.46 12.48 1.34
C HIS A 312 3.18 11.68 1.62
N SER A 313 2.09 12.09 1.00
CA SER A 313 0.82 11.37 1.07
C SER A 313 0.81 10.15 0.15
N VAL A 314 -0.15 9.24 0.35
CA VAL A 314 -0.38 8.12 -0.58
C VAL A 314 -0.70 8.63 -2.01
N VAL A 315 -1.32 9.81 -2.13
CA VAL A 315 -1.62 10.44 -3.42
C VAL A 315 -0.36 10.94 -4.11
N ASP A 316 0.58 11.54 -3.35
CA ASP A 316 1.87 11.97 -3.91
C ASP A 316 2.63 10.77 -4.50
N PHE A 317 2.65 9.62 -3.79
CA PHE A 317 3.24 8.38 -4.32
C PHE A 317 2.48 7.84 -5.54
N ALA A 318 1.14 7.83 -5.51
CA ALA A 318 0.34 7.39 -6.64
C ALA A 318 0.62 8.23 -7.90
N LEU A 319 0.77 9.55 -7.75
CA LEU A 319 1.12 10.45 -8.85
C LEU A 319 2.57 10.28 -9.32
N ALA A 320 3.52 10.09 -8.39
CA ALA A 320 4.92 9.87 -8.74
C ALA A 320 5.12 8.54 -9.50
N LEU A 321 4.34 7.52 -9.16
CA LEU A 321 4.41 6.18 -9.76
C LEU A 321 3.41 5.98 -10.92
N LYS A 322 2.72 7.02 -11.37
CA LYS A 322 1.65 6.94 -12.39
C LYS A 322 2.09 6.34 -13.73
N ASP A 323 3.37 6.46 -14.06
CA ASP A 323 3.93 5.97 -15.33
C ASP A 323 4.34 4.48 -15.25
N ILE A 324 4.40 3.92 -14.03
CA ILE A 324 4.63 2.48 -13.80
C ILE A 324 3.33 1.73 -14.03
N ARG A 325 3.23 1.06 -15.16
CA ARG A 325 2.08 0.21 -15.51
C ARG A 325 2.22 -1.19 -14.90
N ALA A 326 1.13 -1.93 -14.79
CA ALA A 326 1.16 -3.29 -14.26
C ALA A 326 2.11 -4.22 -15.04
N ASN A 327 2.23 -4.04 -16.37
CA ASN A 327 3.17 -4.78 -17.20
C ASN A 327 4.64 -4.39 -17.00
N SER A 328 4.91 -3.22 -16.41
CA SER A 328 6.26 -2.78 -16.01
C SER A 328 6.63 -3.23 -14.59
N ILE A 329 5.72 -3.93 -13.88
CA ILE A 329 6.01 -4.51 -12.57
C ILE A 329 6.37 -5.98 -12.77
N GLU A 330 7.61 -6.34 -12.51
CA GLU A 330 8.06 -7.72 -12.47
C GLU A 330 7.84 -8.31 -11.07
N THR A 331 7.22 -9.49 -11.04
CA THR A 331 7.02 -10.24 -9.80
C THR A 331 8.15 -11.23 -9.64
N ILE A 332 8.76 -11.25 -8.45
CA ILE A 332 9.96 -12.00 -8.16
C ILE A 332 9.66 -13.10 -7.14
N LYS A 333 10.14 -14.30 -7.43
CA LYS A 333 10.15 -15.44 -6.52
C LYS A 333 11.52 -15.58 -5.88
N LEU A 334 11.61 -15.38 -4.57
CA LEU A 334 12.84 -15.65 -3.84
C LEU A 334 12.96 -17.17 -3.57
N PRO A 335 14.06 -17.81 -3.97
CA PRO A 335 14.26 -19.21 -3.71
C PRO A 335 14.52 -19.46 -2.22
N GLY A 336 13.89 -20.49 -1.68
CA GLY A 336 14.00 -20.85 -0.27
C GLY A 336 13.50 -22.26 -0.01
N GLY A 337 13.45 -22.63 1.26
CA GLY A 337 12.95 -23.92 1.67
C GLY A 337 12.83 -24.06 3.19
N PRO A 338 12.25 -25.17 3.66
CA PRO A 338 11.96 -25.37 5.08
C PRO A 338 13.23 -25.55 5.91
N VAL A 339 13.18 -25.05 7.14
CA VAL A 339 14.14 -25.33 8.20
C VAL A 339 13.50 -26.34 9.17
N THR A 340 14.14 -27.49 9.30
CA THR A 340 13.73 -28.53 10.25
C THR A 340 14.83 -28.71 11.30
N ILE A 341 14.47 -28.65 12.58
CA ILE A 341 15.36 -28.91 13.72
C ILE A 341 14.70 -29.99 14.57
N ASP A 342 15.44 -31.05 14.86
CA ASP A 342 14.94 -32.21 15.63
C ASP A 342 13.64 -32.80 15.05
N GLY A 343 13.56 -32.88 13.70
CA GLY A 343 12.37 -33.39 13.00
C GLY A 343 11.17 -32.44 12.96
N ALA A 344 11.23 -31.28 13.65
CA ALA A 344 10.16 -30.31 13.68
C ALA A 344 10.40 -29.13 12.74
N TYR A 345 9.37 -28.71 12.01
CA TYR A 345 9.40 -27.49 11.19
C TYR A 345 9.59 -26.25 12.06
N LYS A 346 10.60 -25.46 11.78
CA LYS A 346 10.98 -24.25 12.53
C LYS A 346 10.89 -22.97 11.71
N GLY A 347 10.47 -23.05 10.47
CA GLY A 347 10.32 -21.91 9.57
C GLY A 347 10.97 -22.18 8.22
N GLU A 348 11.19 -21.12 7.47
CA GLU A 348 11.81 -21.12 6.14
C GLU A 348 13.20 -20.47 6.22
N LYS A 349 14.04 -20.78 5.22
CA LYS A 349 15.29 -20.06 4.94
C LYS A 349 15.36 -19.73 3.46
N LEU A 350 15.97 -18.61 3.11
CA LEU A 350 16.31 -18.26 1.74
C LEU A 350 17.58 -19.01 1.32
N GLN A 351 17.71 -19.27 0.01
CA GLN A 351 18.96 -19.77 -0.57
C GLN A 351 19.98 -18.63 -0.67
N ALA A 352 21.28 -18.97 -0.76
CA ALA A 352 22.35 -17.98 -0.78
C ALA A 352 22.21 -16.96 -1.91
N VAL A 353 21.75 -17.37 -3.08
CA VAL A 353 21.51 -16.50 -4.25
C VAL A 353 20.49 -15.38 -3.99
N ALA A 354 19.65 -15.51 -2.95
CA ALA A 354 18.77 -14.41 -2.54
C ALA A 354 19.54 -13.21 -1.96
N GLU A 355 20.73 -13.44 -1.35
CA GLU A 355 21.59 -12.34 -0.91
C GLU A 355 22.18 -11.57 -2.09
N ASP A 356 22.53 -12.27 -3.18
CA ASP A 356 23.00 -11.64 -4.42
C ASP A 356 21.88 -10.78 -5.03
N PHE A 357 20.63 -11.25 -4.99
CA PHE A 357 19.46 -10.45 -5.37
C PHE A 357 19.33 -9.20 -4.50
N PHE A 358 19.45 -9.32 -3.17
CA PHE A 358 19.38 -8.14 -2.29
C PHE A 358 20.57 -7.21 -2.52
N ALA A 359 21.76 -7.72 -2.83
CA ALA A 359 22.91 -6.92 -3.20
C ALA A 359 22.65 -6.14 -4.48
N ALA A 360 22.04 -6.76 -5.49
CA ALA A 360 21.64 -6.11 -6.74
C ALA A 360 20.62 -4.99 -6.53
N ILE A 361 19.65 -5.18 -5.62
CA ILE A 361 18.71 -4.12 -5.19
C ILE A 361 19.48 -2.95 -4.57
N ARG A 362 20.40 -3.22 -3.64
CA ARG A 362 21.16 -2.17 -2.92
C ARG A 362 22.11 -1.37 -3.81
N THR A 363 22.56 -1.96 -4.91
CA THR A 363 23.55 -1.37 -5.84
C THR A 363 22.94 -0.90 -7.15
N GLU A 364 21.61 -0.92 -7.32
CA GLU A 364 20.90 -0.59 -8.55
C GLU A 364 21.33 -1.45 -9.76
N GLN A 365 21.73 -2.71 -9.49
CA GLN A 365 22.15 -3.67 -10.52
C GLN A 365 21.08 -4.75 -10.78
N ILE A 366 19.84 -4.47 -10.38
CA ILE A 366 18.76 -5.47 -10.43
C ILE A 366 18.47 -5.92 -11.88
N ASP A 367 18.57 -5.04 -12.87
CA ASP A 367 18.35 -5.39 -14.28
C ASP A 367 19.38 -6.39 -14.76
N ALA A 368 20.65 -6.22 -14.41
CA ALA A 368 21.72 -7.15 -14.75
C ALA A 368 21.51 -8.51 -14.05
N PHE A 369 21.18 -8.49 -12.75
CA PHE A 369 20.88 -9.70 -12.00
C PHE A 369 19.72 -10.49 -12.64
N MET A 370 18.64 -9.82 -13.05
CA MET A 370 17.48 -10.48 -13.65
C MET A 370 17.77 -11.09 -15.04
N LEU A 371 18.76 -10.56 -15.77
CA LEU A 371 19.23 -11.17 -17.02
C LEU A 371 20.02 -12.47 -16.78
N GLU A 372 20.81 -12.52 -15.70
CA GLU A 372 21.59 -13.68 -15.30
C GLU A 372 20.74 -14.76 -14.59
N HIS A 373 19.66 -14.33 -13.92
CA HIS A 373 18.77 -15.18 -13.13
C HIS A 373 17.28 -15.05 -13.55
N PRO A 374 16.93 -15.43 -14.79
CA PRO A 374 15.56 -15.33 -15.28
C PRO A 374 14.55 -16.20 -14.51
N ASP A 375 15.03 -17.22 -13.80
CA ASP A 375 14.23 -18.10 -12.93
C ASP A 375 13.68 -17.41 -11.67
N PHE A 376 14.21 -16.23 -11.31
CA PHE A 376 13.62 -15.39 -10.28
C PHE A 376 12.33 -14.73 -10.72
N LYS A 377 12.15 -14.52 -12.00
CA LYS A 377 10.91 -13.97 -12.53
C LYS A 377 9.79 -15.00 -12.40
N GLN A 378 8.71 -14.59 -11.75
CA GLN A 378 7.50 -15.41 -11.76
C GLN A 378 6.89 -15.34 -13.16
N GLU A 379 6.65 -16.49 -13.77
CA GLU A 379 5.88 -16.55 -15.00
C GLU A 379 4.51 -15.91 -14.74
N ASN A 380 4.27 -14.81 -15.44
CA ASN A 380 2.95 -14.24 -15.49
C ASN A 380 2.13 -15.12 -16.41
N SER A 381 1.31 -15.91 -15.82
CA SER A 381 0.18 -16.45 -16.55
C SER A 381 -0.76 -15.32 -16.93
#